data_42522e03761cc2c1e63aafe4b8c23da5
#
_entry.id   42522e03761cc2c1e63aafe4b8c23da5
#
_cell.length_a   1.000
_cell.length_b   1.000
_cell.length_c   1.000
_cell.angle_alpha   90.00
_cell.angle_beta   90.00
_cell.angle_gamma   90.00
#
_symmetry.space_group_name_H-M   'P 1'
#
loop_
_entity.id
_entity.type
_entity.pdbx_description
1 polymer ?
#
loop_
_entity_poly.entity_id
_entity_poly.type
_entity_poly.pdbx_seq_one_letter_code
_entity_poly.pdbx_strand_id
1 'polypeptide(L)'
;MVFPALLAFGGAYDLLTMTIPNRVSLALVGLFLVVAIIAGLSIEQILSHFAAGLLVLAAGIVLFAIGGFGGGDAKLLAAAALWIGFEQLLPFLVYVTFFGGLLAFAILFYRRLPLLGVYAPEWAIKLHKQGGGIPYGIAIASSALLVCPKTALFIASAV
;
A
#
# COMPACT_ATOMS: atom_id res chain seq x y z
N MET A 1 9.86 4.49 13.15
CA MET A 1 10.32 3.89 11.86
C MET A 1 9.62 2.57 11.47
N VAL A 2 8.68 2.06 12.29
CA VAL A 2 8.03 0.75 12.06
C VAL A 2 7.06 0.78 10.87
N PHE A 3 6.27 1.86 10.72
CA PHE A 3 5.31 2.01 9.60
C PHE A 3 5.96 1.89 8.22
N PRO A 4 7.01 2.67 7.89
CA PRO A 4 7.70 2.53 6.60
C PRO A 4 8.27 1.13 6.35
N ALA A 5 8.83 0.50 7.38
CA ALA A 5 9.41 -0.83 7.27
C ALA A 5 8.36 -1.91 6.95
N LEU A 6 7.20 -1.88 7.63
CA LEU A 6 6.12 -2.82 7.36
C LEU A 6 5.50 -2.64 5.98
N LEU A 7 5.36 -1.39 5.51
CA LEU A 7 4.87 -1.12 4.16
C LEU A 7 5.87 -1.59 3.10
N ALA A 8 7.15 -1.30 3.29
CA ALA A 8 8.19 -1.78 2.38
C ALA A 8 8.23 -3.32 2.32
N PHE A 9 8.09 -3.98 3.50
CA PHE A 9 7.97 -5.44 3.57
C PHE A 9 6.73 -5.93 2.81
N GLY A 10 5.56 -5.32 3.04
CA GLY A 10 4.32 -5.69 2.35
C GLY A 10 4.42 -5.53 0.84
N GLY A 11 5.01 -4.44 0.35
CA GLY A 11 5.24 -4.20 -1.07
C GLY A 11 6.24 -5.18 -1.70
N ALA A 12 7.36 -5.46 -1.01
CA ALA A 12 8.34 -6.44 -1.47
C ALA A 12 7.75 -7.86 -1.49
N TYR A 13 6.97 -8.22 -0.46
CA TYR A 13 6.30 -9.52 -0.39
C TYR A 13 5.29 -9.69 -1.53
N ASP A 14 4.53 -8.64 -1.83
CA ASP A 14 3.58 -8.63 -2.94
C ASP A 14 4.28 -8.83 -4.29
N LEU A 15 5.40 -8.14 -4.53
CA LEU A 15 6.19 -8.34 -5.75
C LEU A 15 6.66 -9.78 -5.94
N LEU A 16 7.13 -10.40 -4.87
CA LEU A 16 7.72 -11.73 -4.91
C LEU A 16 6.67 -12.85 -4.99
N THR A 17 5.52 -12.65 -4.34
CA THR A 17 4.50 -13.71 -4.15
C THR A 17 3.18 -13.44 -4.84
N MET A 18 2.93 -12.21 -5.30
CA MET A 18 1.65 -11.73 -5.83
C MET A 18 0.52 -11.82 -4.81
N THR A 19 0.83 -11.74 -3.53
CA THR A 19 -0.14 -11.79 -2.42
C THR A 19 0.31 -10.93 -1.27
N ILE A 20 -0.63 -10.27 -0.61
CA ILE A 20 -0.37 -9.50 0.61
C ILE A 20 -0.98 -10.24 1.79
N PRO A 21 -0.17 -10.71 2.77
CA PRO A 21 -0.70 -11.39 3.94
C PRO A 21 -1.56 -10.45 4.79
N ASN A 22 -2.74 -10.89 5.21
CA ASN A 22 -3.61 -10.11 6.10
C ASN A 22 -2.92 -9.65 7.39
N ARG A 23 -1.93 -10.42 7.83
CA ARG A 23 -1.12 -10.09 9.02
C ARG A 23 -0.40 -8.75 8.90
N VAL A 24 0.03 -8.36 7.69
CA VAL A 24 0.70 -7.06 7.46
C VAL A 24 -0.28 -5.91 7.69
N SER A 25 -1.46 -5.96 7.09
CA SER A 25 -2.48 -4.91 7.28
C SER A 25 -2.97 -4.85 8.73
N LEU A 26 -3.17 -6.01 9.39
CA LEU A 26 -3.56 -6.06 10.80
C LEU A 26 -2.46 -5.53 11.73
N ALA A 27 -1.19 -5.85 11.45
CA ALA A 27 -0.06 -5.32 12.20
C ALA A 27 0.02 -3.79 12.08
N LEU A 28 -0.20 -3.25 10.87
CA LEU A 28 -0.25 -1.80 10.66
C LEU A 28 -1.35 -1.14 11.47
N VAL A 29 -2.56 -1.72 11.52
CA VAL A 29 -3.67 -1.18 12.32
C VAL A 29 -3.36 -1.25 13.82
N GLY A 30 -2.85 -2.38 14.32
CA GLY A 30 -2.51 -2.53 15.73
C GLY A 30 -1.38 -1.58 16.17
N LEU A 31 -0.34 -1.45 15.36
CA LEU A 31 0.77 -0.53 15.62
C LEU A 31 0.35 0.94 15.54
N PHE A 32 -0.57 1.29 14.66
CA PHE A 32 -1.14 2.64 14.63
C PHE A 32 -1.72 3.03 15.98
N LEU A 33 -2.55 2.17 16.58
CA LEU A 33 -3.14 2.43 17.90
C LEU A 33 -2.08 2.66 18.99
N VAL A 34 -1.07 1.80 19.01
CA VAL A 34 0.05 1.93 19.97
C VAL A 34 0.78 3.25 19.78
N VAL A 35 1.14 3.58 18.54
CA VAL A 35 1.87 4.82 18.22
C VAL A 35 1.01 6.04 18.47
N ALA A 36 -0.28 6.02 18.12
CA ALA A 36 -1.20 7.12 18.35
C ALA A 36 -1.35 7.45 19.84
N ILE A 37 -1.43 6.42 20.71
CA ILE A 37 -1.48 6.60 22.16
C ILE A 37 -0.16 7.17 22.68
N ILE A 38 0.99 6.65 22.25
CA ILE A 38 2.32 7.11 22.68
C ILE A 38 2.57 8.56 22.21
N ALA A 39 2.12 8.91 21.01
CA ALA A 39 2.22 10.25 20.45
C ALA A 39 1.20 11.24 21.07
N GLY A 40 0.32 10.79 21.97
CA GLY A 40 -0.65 11.64 22.66
C GLY A 40 -1.77 12.17 21.76
N LEU A 41 -2.13 11.46 20.70
CA LEU A 41 -3.24 11.86 19.83
C LEU A 41 -4.56 11.88 20.63
N SER A 42 -5.37 12.91 20.38
CA SER A 42 -6.72 12.98 20.94
C SER A 42 -7.63 11.89 20.33
N ILE A 43 -8.71 11.55 21.03
CA ILE A 43 -9.69 10.58 20.53
C ILE A 43 -10.26 11.03 19.18
N GLU A 44 -10.50 12.32 18.99
CA GLU A 44 -11.01 12.89 17.74
C GLU A 44 -10.02 12.67 16.58
N GLN A 45 -8.73 12.88 16.84
CA GLN A 45 -7.67 12.62 15.86
C GLN A 45 -7.61 11.13 15.50
N ILE A 46 -7.65 10.24 16.49
CA ILE A 46 -7.65 8.79 16.27
C ILE A 46 -8.87 8.39 15.43
N LEU A 47 -10.06 8.87 15.76
CA LEU A 47 -11.28 8.61 15.00
C LEU A 47 -11.20 9.15 13.57
N SER A 48 -10.63 10.33 13.37
CA SER A 48 -10.38 10.90 12.05
C SER A 48 -9.48 10.02 11.19
N HIS A 49 -8.40 9.51 11.76
CA HIS A 49 -7.50 8.57 11.07
C HIS A 49 -8.22 7.26 10.71
N PHE A 50 -9.02 6.70 11.63
CA PHE A 50 -9.85 5.52 11.34
C PHE A 50 -10.87 5.80 10.26
N ALA A 51 -11.52 6.97 10.24
CA ALA A 51 -12.46 7.35 9.21
C ALA A 51 -11.79 7.44 7.83
N ALA A 52 -10.55 7.95 7.73
CA ALA A 52 -9.77 7.96 6.50
C ALA A 52 -9.48 6.54 6.01
N GLY A 53 -9.03 5.64 6.90
CA GLY A 53 -8.78 4.23 6.58
C GLY A 53 -10.05 3.49 6.14
N LEU A 54 -11.17 3.68 6.84
CA LEU A 54 -12.46 3.06 6.50
C LEU A 54 -13.02 3.57 5.17
N LEU A 55 -12.90 4.87 4.88
CA LEU A 55 -13.31 5.45 3.60
C LEU A 55 -12.56 4.78 2.44
N VAL A 56 -11.23 4.66 2.58
CA VAL A 56 -10.39 4.03 1.56
C VAL A 56 -10.68 2.52 1.46
N LEU A 57 -10.95 1.85 2.58
CA LEU A 57 -11.36 0.44 2.58
C LEU A 57 -12.68 0.24 1.82
N ALA A 58 -13.68 1.09 2.09
CA ALA A 58 -14.97 1.03 1.41
C ALA A 58 -14.80 1.22 -0.11
N ALA A 59 -14.03 2.23 -0.53
CA ALA A 59 -13.70 2.43 -1.94
C ALA A 59 -12.94 1.24 -2.53
N GLY A 60 -11.97 0.68 -1.79
CA GLY A 60 -11.22 -0.51 -2.19
C GLY A 60 -12.08 -1.76 -2.34
N ILE A 61 -13.09 -1.96 -1.48
CA ILE A 61 -14.06 -3.06 -1.58
C ILE A 61 -14.91 -2.90 -2.85
N VAL A 62 -15.36 -1.70 -3.17
CA VAL A 62 -16.12 -1.44 -4.41
C VAL A 62 -15.25 -1.75 -5.63
N LEU A 63 -14.00 -1.27 -5.66
CA LEU A 63 -13.07 -1.55 -6.75
C LEU A 63 -12.75 -3.05 -6.87
N PHE A 64 -12.64 -3.76 -5.75
CA PHE A 64 -12.48 -5.21 -5.71
C PHE A 64 -13.71 -5.92 -6.29
N ALA A 65 -14.92 -5.52 -5.90
CA ALA A 65 -16.17 -6.13 -6.35
C ALA A 65 -16.39 -6.03 -7.87
N ILE A 66 -15.90 -4.94 -8.50
CA ILE A 66 -15.94 -4.77 -9.97
C ILE A 66 -14.73 -5.40 -10.68
N GLY A 67 -13.84 -6.10 -9.95
CA GLY A 67 -12.68 -6.79 -10.52
C GLY A 67 -11.51 -5.88 -10.89
N GLY A 68 -11.52 -4.63 -10.50
CA GLY A 68 -10.48 -3.64 -10.83
C GLY A 68 -9.29 -3.62 -9.87
N PHE A 69 -9.38 -4.28 -8.70
CA PHE A 69 -8.37 -4.17 -7.64
C PHE A 69 -8.23 -5.47 -6.84
N GLY A 70 -7.03 -5.75 -6.33
CA GLY A 70 -6.79 -6.91 -5.47
C GLY A 70 -7.32 -6.71 -4.05
N GLY A 71 -7.93 -7.73 -3.45
CA GLY A 71 -8.43 -7.64 -2.07
C GLY A 71 -7.32 -7.43 -1.03
N GLY A 72 -6.10 -7.91 -1.30
CA GLY A 72 -4.91 -7.63 -0.50
C GLY A 72 -4.49 -6.18 -0.58
N ASP A 73 -4.47 -5.64 -1.81
CA ASP A 73 -4.12 -4.24 -2.09
C ASP A 73 -5.11 -3.27 -1.41
N ALA A 74 -6.42 -3.57 -1.46
CA ALA A 74 -7.45 -2.77 -0.79
C ALA A 74 -7.21 -2.67 0.72
N LYS A 75 -6.84 -3.77 1.37
CA LYS A 75 -6.55 -3.80 2.81
C LYS A 75 -5.26 -3.04 3.14
N LEU A 76 -4.20 -3.22 2.33
CA LEU A 76 -2.94 -2.52 2.54
C LEU A 76 -3.09 -1.02 2.32
N LEU A 77 -3.83 -0.61 1.26
CA LEU A 77 -4.12 0.78 0.95
C LEU A 77 -4.88 1.46 2.10
N ALA A 78 -5.91 0.78 2.63
CA ALA A 78 -6.69 1.26 3.77
C ALA A 78 -5.85 1.38 5.05
N ALA A 79 -5.01 0.39 5.33
CA ALA A 79 -4.09 0.43 6.47
C ALA A 79 -3.06 1.56 6.33
N ALA A 80 -2.56 1.83 5.12
CA ALA A 80 -1.68 2.97 4.86
C ALA A 80 -2.43 4.29 5.03
N ALA A 81 -3.66 4.43 4.52
CA ALA A 81 -4.48 5.62 4.65
C ALA A 81 -4.82 5.95 6.12
N LEU A 82 -4.98 4.93 6.98
CA LEU A 82 -5.12 5.08 8.42
C LEU A 82 -3.92 5.84 9.04
N TRP A 83 -2.69 5.52 8.62
CA TRP A 83 -1.48 6.20 9.10
C TRP A 83 -1.30 7.59 8.51
N ILE A 84 -1.70 7.78 7.27
CA ILE A 84 -1.58 9.04 6.52
C ILE A 84 -2.57 10.09 7.03
N GLY A 85 -3.82 9.68 7.37
CA GLY A 85 -4.89 10.58 7.79
C GLY A 85 -5.44 11.42 6.64
N PHE A 86 -6.52 12.18 6.90
CA PHE A 86 -7.21 12.98 5.87
C PHE A 86 -6.35 14.09 5.29
N GLU A 87 -5.47 14.71 6.07
CA GLU A 87 -4.67 15.87 5.63
C GLU A 87 -3.80 15.53 4.41
N GLN A 88 -3.21 14.34 4.38
CA GLN A 88 -2.33 13.90 3.31
C GLN A 88 -2.95 12.80 2.44
N LEU A 89 -4.26 12.49 2.63
CA LEU A 89 -4.92 11.41 1.91
C LEU A 89 -4.96 11.65 0.40
N LEU A 90 -5.31 12.87 -0.03
CA LEU A 90 -5.40 13.18 -1.45
C LEU A 90 -4.03 13.10 -2.16
N PRO A 91 -2.96 13.75 -1.67
CA PRO A 91 -1.61 13.54 -2.22
C PRO A 91 -1.20 12.07 -2.24
N PHE A 92 -1.48 11.31 -1.18
CA PHE A 92 -1.18 9.89 -1.11
C PHE A 92 -1.86 9.10 -2.23
N LEU A 93 -3.18 9.28 -2.43
CA LEU A 93 -3.93 8.58 -3.47
C LEU A 93 -3.46 8.99 -4.89
N VAL A 94 -3.09 10.25 -5.09
CA VAL A 94 -2.50 10.71 -6.36
C VAL A 94 -1.19 9.99 -6.64
N TYR A 95 -0.30 9.86 -5.65
CA TYR A 95 0.94 9.10 -5.83
C TYR A 95 0.68 7.61 -6.05
N VAL A 96 -0.29 7.01 -5.34
CA VAL A 96 -0.66 5.60 -5.55
C VAL A 96 -1.14 5.36 -6.98
N THR A 97 -1.99 6.23 -7.50
CA THR A 97 -2.48 6.12 -8.89
C THR A 97 -1.37 6.35 -9.91
N PHE A 98 -0.48 7.29 -9.66
CA PHE A 98 0.67 7.58 -10.54
C PHE A 98 1.65 6.40 -10.58
N PHE A 99 2.13 5.94 -9.42
CA PHE A 99 3.07 4.81 -9.36
C PHE A 99 2.42 3.49 -9.76
N GLY A 100 1.15 3.29 -9.41
CA GLY A 100 0.37 2.13 -9.86
C GLY A 100 0.22 2.10 -11.38
N GLY A 101 -0.09 3.23 -12.00
CA GLY A 101 -0.16 3.36 -13.45
C GLY A 101 1.19 3.12 -14.15
N LEU A 102 2.27 3.70 -13.59
CA LEU A 102 3.63 3.48 -14.10
C LEU A 102 4.05 2.01 -13.98
N LEU A 103 3.77 1.38 -12.84
CA LEU A 103 4.05 -0.04 -12.61
C LEU A 103 3.23 -0.93 -13.56
N ALA A 104 1.95 -0.63 -13.73
CA ALA A 104 1.08 -1.35 -14.67
C ALA A 104 1.62 -1.26 -16.10
N PHE A 105 1.99 -0.06 -16.53
CA PHE A 105 2.58 0.17 -17.85
C PHE A 105 3.89 -0.63 -18.02
N ALA A 106 4.78 -0.56 -17.03
CA ALA A 106 6.06 -1.30 -17.05
C ALA A 106 5.84 -2.82 -17.14
N ILE A 107 4.90 -3.39 -16.35
CA ILE A 107 4.60 -4.82 -16.38
C ILE A 107 3.94 -5.23 -17.71
N LEU A 108 2.99 -4.43 -18.22
CA LEU A 108 2.35 -4.71 -19.51
C LEU A 108 3.36 -4.63 -20.66
N PHE A 109 4.30 -3.70 -20.61
CA PHE A 109 5.41 -3.63 -21.56
C PHE A 109 6.33 -4.86 -21.42
N TYR A 110 6.71 -5.20 -20.18
CA TYR A 110 7.53 -6.39 -19.89
C TYR A 110 6.89 -7.68 -20.44
N ARG A 111 5.56 -7.82 -20.34
CA ARG A 111 4.81 -8.98 -20.86
C ARG A 111 4.82 -9.09 -22.38
N ARG A 112 5.14 -8.02 -23.10
CA ARG A 112 5.29 -8.03 -24.57
C ARG A 112 6.67 -8.45 -25.05
N LEU A 113 7.66 -8.41 -24.17
CA LEU A 113 9.02 -8.81 -24.50
C LEU A 113 9.12 -10.35 -24.51
N PRO A 114 9.83 -10.96 -25.50
CA PRO A 114 10.09 -12.39 -25.41
C PRO A 114 10.94 -12.69 -24.19
N LEU A 115 10.56 -13.70 -23.39
CA LEU A 115 11.41 -14.22 -22.31
C LEU A 115 12.63 -14.89 -22.96
N LEU A 116 13.71 -14.14 -23.09
CA LEU A 116 14.99 -14.64 -23.57
C LEU A 116 15.74 -15.27 -22.39
N GLY A 117 15.61 -16.59 -22.26
CA GLY A 117 16.52 -17.37 -21.42
C GLY A 117 15.90 -18.15 -20.27
N VAL A 118 16.47 -19.29 -20.04
CA VAL A 118 16.05 -20.35 -19.10
C VAL A 118 16.29 -20.02 -17.61
N TYR A 119 16.88 -18.86 -17.29
CA TYR A 119 17.32 -18.50 -15.94
C TYR A 119 16.58 -17.32 -15.30
N ALA A 120 15.33 -17.01 -15.71
CA ALA A 120 14.56 -15.97 -15.04
C ALA A 120 14.07 -16.48 -13.66
N PRO A 121 14.20 -15.70 -12.59
CA PRO A 121 13.71 -16.08 -11.27
C PRO A 121 12.17 -16.23 -11.29
N GLU A 122 11.64 -17.07 -10.41
CA GLU A 122 10.20 -17.41 -10.39
C GLU A 122 9.27 -16.19 -10.32
N TRP A 123 9.64 -15.17 -9.57
CA TRP A 123 8.86 -13.92 -9.47
C TRP A 123 8.76 -13.19 -10.83
N ALA A 124 9.84 -13.19 -11.61
CA ALA A 124 9.86 -12.56 -12.93
C ALA A 124 9.00 -13.35 -13.94
N ILE A 125 9.02 -14.68 -13.85
CA ILE A 125 8.14 -15.54 -14.64
C ILE A 125 6.66 -15.30 -14.27
N LYS A 126 6.34 -15.19 -12.98
CA LYS A 126 4.99 -14.87 -12.53
C LYS A 126 4.50 -13.52 -13.06
N LEU A 127 5.35 -12.49 -13.01
CA LEU A 127 5.04 -11.16 -13.56
C LEU A 127 4.78 -11.17 -15.07
N HIS A 128 5.51 -12.03 -15.81
CA HIS A 128 5.39 -12.14 -17.26
C HIS A 128 4.11 -12.86 -17.70
N LYS A 129 3.48 -13.65 -16.82
CA LYS A 129 2.28 -14.41 -17.15
C LYS A 129 1.14 -13.47 -17.57
N GLN A 130 0.61 -13.67 -18.79
CA GLN A 130 -0.53 -12.93 -19.29
C GLN A 130 -1.78 -13.21 -18.43
N GLY A 131 -2.54 -12.17 -18.10
CA GLY A 131 -3.70 -12.27 -17.21
C GLY A 131 -3.35 -12.36 -15.72
N GLY A 132 -2.06 -12.36 -15.35
CA GLY A 132 -1.63 -12.24 -13.96
C GLY A 132 -1.95 -10.87 -13.38
N GLY A 133 -2.10 -10.76 -12.05
CA GLY A 133 -2.27 -9.51 -11.34
C GLY A 133 -1.08 -8.55 -11.52
N ILE A 134 -1.22 -7.35 -11.02
CA ILE A 134 -0.16 -6.34 -10.88
C ILE A 134 0.08 -6.17 -9.38
N PRO A 135 1.33 -6.27 -8.89
CA PRO A 135 1.63 -6.15 -7.46
C PRO A 135 1.57 -4.68 -7.01
N TYR A 136 0.35 -4.17 -6.75
CA TYR A 136 0.14 -2.78 -6.35
C TYR A 136 0.73 -2.44 -4.98
N GLY A 137 1.09 -3.43 -4.16
CA GLY A 137 1.72 -3.23 -2.87
C GLY A 137 2.98 -2.35 -2.93
N ILE A 138 3.77 -2.45 -4.01
CA ILE A 138 4.95 -1.57 -4.22
C ILE A 138 4.52 -0.11 -4.43
N ALA A 139 3.51 0.13 -5.26
CA ALA A 139 3.03 1.47 -5.55
C ALA A 139 2.47 2.13 -4.27
N ILE A 140 1.72 1.36 -3.46
CA ILE A 140 1.18 1.80 -2.18
C ILE A 140 2.32 2.14 -1.21
N ALA A 141 3.31 1.25 -1.07
CA ALA A 141 4.45 1.44 -0.17
C ALA A 141 5.28 2.67 -0.57
N SER A 142 5.64 2.79 -1.84
CA SER A 142 6.41 3.93 -2.37
C SER A 142 5.70 5.26 -2.15
N SER A 143 4.39 5.30 -2.42
CA SER A 143 3.56 6.49 -2.23
C SER A 143 3.47 6.91 -0.77
N ALA A 144 3.26 5.95 0.13
CA ALA A 144 3.20 6.22 1.56
C ALA A 144 4.55 6.71 2.11
N LEU A 145 5.67 6.15 1.64
CA LEU A 145 7.01 6.60 2.02
C LEU A 145 7.28 8.06 1.64
N LEU A 146 6.78 8.52 0.47
CA LEU A 146 6.92 9.90 0.03
C LEU A 146 6.07 10.89 0.84
N VAL A 147 4.90 10.46 1.29
CA VAL A 147 3.95 11.31 2.01
C VAL A 147 4.19 11.27 3.52
N CYS A 148 4.66 10.15 4.05
CA CYS A 148 4.87 9.91 5.48
C CYS A 148 5.61 11.05 6.21
N PRO A 149 6.72 11.64 5.70
CA PRO A 149 7.42 12.72 6.39
C PRO A 149 6.57 13.98 6.61
N LYS A 150 5.47 14.13 5.88
CA LYS A 150 4.55 15.28 5.96
C LYS A 150 3.34 15.01 6.86
N THR A 151 3.21 13.81 7.40
CA THR A 151 2.08 13.46 8.27
C THR A 151 2.30 13.97 9.68
N ALA A 152 1.23 14.44 10.33
CA ALA A 152 1.28 14.92 11.70
C ALA A 152 1.84 13.86 12.67
N LEU A 153 1.50 12.60 12.45
CA LEU A 153 1.96 11.47 13.27
C LEU A 153 3.48 11.24 13.16
N PHE A 154 4.06 11.41 11.97
CA PHE A 154 5.51 11.29 11.77
C PHE A 154 6.25 12.45 12.42
N ILE A 155 5.74 13.68 12.27
CA ILE A 155 6.31 14.88 12.86
C ILE A 155 6.26 14.77 14.38
N ALA A 156 5.14 14.33 14.97
CA ALA A 156 4.99 14.14 16.42
C ALA A 156 5.91 13.04 16.97
N SER A 157 6.26 12.01 16.18
CA SER A 157 7.16 10.94 16.60
C SER A 157 8.64 11.23 16.42
N ALA A 158 8.99 12.37 15.78
CA ALA A 158 10.36 12.78 15.52
C ALA A 158 10.88 13.82 16.52
N VAL A 159 9.99 14.37 17.38
CA VAL A 159 10.27 15.27 18.49
C VAL A 159 10.33 14.49 19.80
#